data_c87481b49fa25cf75d4e6cb66db4d694
#
_entry.id   c87481b49fa25cf75d4e6cb66db4d694
#
_cell.length_a   1.000
_cell.length_b   1.000
_cell.length_c   1.000
_cell.angle_alpha   90.00
_cell.angle_beta   90.00
_cell.angle_gamma   90.00
#
_symmetry.space_group_name_H-M   'P 1'
#
loop_
_entity.id
_entity.type
_entity.pdbx_description
1 polymer ?
#
loop_
_entity_poly.entity_id
_entity_poly.type
_entity_poly.pdbx_seq_one_letter_code
_entity_poly.pdbx_strand_id
1 'polypeptide(L)'
;MSHAKFLTRCLQLANYAKGRTSPNPLVGAFIVHNGKIIGEGYHHKAGEPHAEVMAINSVKNPSLLASSTLYCSLEPCAHYGKTPPCSLLITDRRIPKVVIGCSDSNALVNGKGVEHLKSHGVEVLFAEDPAPFRQLNQVFFCNKEHKRPFV
;
A
#
# COMPACT_ATOMS: atom_id res chain seq x y z
N MET A 1 12.82 12.58 9.34
CA MET A 1 11.56 12.06 9.92
C MET A 1 11.56 10.56 9.89
N SER A 2 11.00 9.94 10.92
CA SER A 2 10.97 8.50 11.01
C SER A 2 9.91 7.90 10.08
N HIS A 3 10.18 6.70 9.56
CA HIS A 3 9.22 5.97 8.75
C HIS A 3 7.92 5.68 9.51
N ALA A 4 8.02 5.46 10.82
CA ALA A 4 6.86 5.16 11.66
C ALA A 4 5.80 6.27 11.60
N LYS A 5 6.22 7.53 11.58
CA LYS A 5 5.30 8.67 11.50
C LYS A 5 4.45 8.64 10.23
N PHE A 6 5.10 8.41 9.08
CA PHE A 6 4.38 8.35 7.80
C PHE A 6 3.50 7.11 7.72
N LEU A 7 3.98 5.97 8.22
CA LEU A 7 3.17 4.75 8.23
C LEU A 7 1.93 4.89 9.12
N THR A 8 2.07 5.55 10.28
CA THR A 8 0.91 5.81 11.15
C THR A 8 -0.13 6.66 10.42
N ARG A 9 0.29 7.64 9.63
CA ARG A 9 -0.63 8.44 8.83
C ARG A 9 -1.31 7.62 7.75
N CYS A 10 -0.65 6.60 7.21
CA CYS A 10 -1.28 5.67 6.27
C CYS A 10 -2.48 4.95 6.92
N LEU A 11 -2.36 4.57 8.19
CA LEU A 11 -3.47 3.96 8.93
C LEU A 11 -4.67 4.91 9.04
N GLN A 12 -4.40 6.17 9.39
CA GLN A 12 -5.44 7.19 9.52
C GLN A 12 -6.16 7.41 8.19
N LEU A 13 -5.40 7.52 7.12
CA LEU A 13 -5.94 7.76 5.78
C LEU A 13 -6.78 6.56 5.31
N ALA A 14 -6.27 5.35 5.50
CA ALA A 14 -6.98 4.13 5.12
C ALA A 14 -8.33 4.02 5.81
N ASN A 15 -8.40 4.45 7.06
CA ASN A 15 -9.60 4.32 7.88
C ASN A 15 -10.79 5.16 7.39
N TYR A 16 -10.55 6.15 6.54
CA TYR A 16 -11.63 6.96 5.95
C TYR A 16 -12.61 6.12 5.13
N ALA A 17 -12.16 4.98 4.60
CA ALA A 17 -13.01 4.10 3.79
C ALA A 17 -13.64 2.94 4.59
N LYS A 18 -13.52 2.96 5.92
CA LYS A 18 -14.03 1.89 6.77
C LYS A 18 -15.50 1.59 6.46
N GLY A 19 -15.78 0.31 6.21
CA GLY A 19 -17.14 -0.16 5.88
C GLY A 19 -17.47 -0.13 4.39
N ARG A 20 -16.61 0.40 3.52
CA ARG A 20 -16.91 0.58 2.09
C ARG A 20 -16.05 -0.26 1.14
N THR A 21 -14.96 -0.85 1.62
CA THR A 21 -14.00 -1.52 0.73
C THR A 21 -14.23 -3.02 0.57
N SER A 22 -15.10 -3.62 1.39
CA SER A 22 -15.35 -5.07 1.33
C SER A 22 -15.67 -5.52 -0.11
N PRO A 23 -15.09 -6.61 -0.61
CA PRO A 23 -14.22 -7.57 0.09
C PRO A 23 -12.73 -7.19 0.11
N ASN A 24 -12.38 -6.00 -0.33
CA ASN A 24 -10.99 -5.54 -0.36
C ASN A 24 -10.53 -4.98 0.99
N PRO A 25 -9.22 -5.03 1.28
CA PRO A 25 -8.69 -4.45 2.52
C PRO A 25 -8.70 -2.92 2.48
N LEU A 26 -8.64 -2.32 3.67
CA LEU A 26 -8.39 -0.89 3.82
C LEU A 26 -6.91 -0.62 3.57
N VAL A 27 -6.60 0.35 2.71
CA VAL A 27 -5.21 0.70 2.38
C VAL A 27 -5.09 2.21 2.27
N GLY A 28 -4.01 2.75 2.83
CA GLY A 28 -3.63 4.15 2.67
C GLY A 28 -2.20 4.24 2.18
N ALA A 29 -1.89 5.27 1.40
CA ALA A 29 -0.57 5.46 0.82
C ALA A 29 -0.19 6.94 0.74
N PHE A 30 1.10 7.23 0.89
CA PHE A 30 1.67 8.56 0.74
C PHE A 30 2.92 8.51 -0.12
N ILE A 31 3.12 9.57 -0.91
CA ILE A 31 4.39 9.81 -1.60
C ILE A 31 5.10 10.93 -0.85
N VAL A 32 6.35 10.67 -0.44
CA VAL A 32 7.16 11.62 0.33
C VAL A 32 8.43 11.97 -0.44
N HIS A 33 8.70 13.26 -0.60
CA HIS A 33 9.89 13.78 -1.26
C HIS A 33 10.54 14.82 -0.35
N ASN A 34 11.82 14.60 -0.01
CA ASN A 34 12.58 15.48 0.90
C ASN A 34 11.82 15.77 2.20
N GLY A 35 11.23 14.75 2.81
CA GLY A 35 10.52 14.86 4.07
C GLY A 35 9.13 15.46 3.98
N LYS A 36 8.66 15.81 2.77
CA LYS A 36 7.33 16.40 2.55
C LYS A 36 6.42 15.44 1.83
N ILE A 37 5.15 15.37 2.25
CA ILE A 37 4.12 14.59 1.56
C ILE A 37 3.73 15.35 0.30
N ILE A 38 3.94 14.74 -0.86
CA ILE A 38 3.60 15.34 -2.17
C ILE A 38 2.46 14.60 -2.87
N GLY A 39 2.03 13.48 -2.34
CA GLY A 39 0.89 12.73 -2.87
C GLY A 39 0.29 11.87 -1.78
N GLU A 40 -1.03 11.66 -1.88
CA GLU A 40 -1.74 10.81 -0.92
C GLU A 40 -2.93 10.13 -1.58
N GLY A 41 -3.29 8.97 -1.06
CA GLY A 41 -4.45 8.24 -1.55
C GLY A 41 -4.86 7.15 -0.57
N TYR A 42 -6.13 6.76 -0.67
CA TYR A 42 -6.65 5.61 0.05
C TYR A 42 -7.67 4.90 -0.83
N HIS A 43 -7.82 3.59 -0.62
CA HIS A 43 -8.79 2.82 -1.38
C HIS A 43 -10.19 3.17 -0.86
N HIS A 44 -11.02 3.78 -1.71
CA HIS A 44 -12.32 4.32 -1.31
C HIS A 44 -13.37 3.24 -1.17
N LYS A 45 -13.48 2.36 -2.17
CA LYS A 45 -14.42 1.24 -2.18
C LYS A 45 -14.03 0.23 -3.25
N ALA A 46 -14.59 -0.99 -3.16
CA ALA A 46 -14.33 -2.04 -4.13
C ALA A 46 -14.66 -1.58 -5.55
N GLY A 47 -13.77 -1.90 -6.49
CA GLY A 47 -13.91 -1.52 -7.90
C GLY A 47 -13.26 -0.20 -8.25
N GLU A 48 -12.92 0.64 -7.28
CA GLU A 48 -12.21 1.89 -7.51
C GLU A 48 -10.69 1.69 -7.41
N PRO A 49 -9.88 2.68 -7.83
CA PRO A 49 -8.43 2.56 -7.81
C PRO A 49 -7.87 2.28 -6.40
N HIS A 50 -6.77 1.56 -6.36
CA HIS A 50 -6.05 1.28 -5.12
C HIS A 50 -5.36 2.56 -4.59
N ALA A 51 -5.00 2.53 -3.31
CA ALA A 51 -4.38 3.68 -2.64
C ALA A 51 -3.11 4.14 -3.32
N GLU A 52 -2.27 3.21 -3.76
CA GLU A 52 -0.99 3.54 -4.41
C GLU A 52 -1.22 4.27 -5.73
N VAL A 53 -2.20 3.84 -6.52
CA VAL A 53 -2.57 4.50 -7.77
C VAL A 53 -3.01 5.92 -7.50
N MET A 54 -3.87 6.10 -6.50
CA MET A 54 -4.38 7.41 -6.14
C MET A 54 -3.27 8.33 -5.63
N ALA A 55 -2.37 7.81 -4.81
CA ALA A 55 -1.26 8.60 -4.28
C ALA A 55 -0.33 9.07 -5.42
N ILE A 56 0.02 8.16 -6.32
CA ILE A 56 0.90 8.48 -7.46
C ILE A 56 0.25 9.51 -8.37
N ASN A 57 -1.03 9.32 -8.68
CA ASN A 57 -1.76 10.23 -9.60
C ASN A 57 -2.03 11.60 -8.97
N SER A 58 -1.97 11.72 -7.65
CA SER A 58 -2.18 13.00 -6.97
C SER A 58 -0.94 13.89 -6.97
N VAL A 59 0.23 13.36 -7.34
CA VAL A 59 1.48 14.12 -7.37
C VAL A 59 1.44 15.12 -8.53
N LYS A 60 1.59 16.41 -8.21
CA LYS A 60 1.51 17.47 -9.21
C LYS A 60 2.67 17.46 -10.20
N ASN A 61 3.87 17.12 -9.73
CA ASN A 61 5.08 17.05 -10.57
C ASN A 61 5.59 15.60 -10.60
N PRO A 62 5.18 14.79 -11.60
CA PRO A 62 5.57 13.38 -11.65
C PRO A 62 7.07 13.13 -11.74
N SER A 63 7.85 14.10 -12.17
CA SER A 63 9.32 13.94 -12.22
C SER A 63 9.94 13.74 -10.85
N LEU A 64 9.26 14.14 -9.78
CA LEU A 64 9.72 13.95 -8.40
C LEU A 64 9.59 12.51 -7.93
N LEU A 65 8.77 11.69 -8.59
CA LEU A 65 8.58 10.29 -8.20
C LEU A 65 9.89 9.50 -8.19
N ALA A 66 10.78 9.79 -9.13
CA ALA A 66 12.06 9.08 -9.22
C ALA A 66 13.01 9.37 -8.05
N SER A 67 12.71 10.35 -7.22
CA SER A 67 13.49 10.69 -6.02
C SER A 67 12.61 10.70 -4.76
N SER A 68 11.50 9.97 -4.79
CA SER A 68 10.53 9.92 -3.69
C SER A 68 10.45 8.55 -3.05
N THR A 69 9.79 8.48 -1.89
CA THR A 69 9.50 7.24 -1.18
C THR A 69 7.99 7.04 -1.12
N LEU A 70 7.52 5.84 -1.43
CA LEU A 70 6.12 5.46 -1.26
C LEU A 70 5.94 4.78 0.10
N TYR A 71 5.02 5.27 0.89
CA TYR A 71 4.58 4.63 2.14
C TYR A 71 3.21 4.04 1.91
N CYS A 72 3.00 2.78 2.30
CA CYS A 72 1.69 2.14 2.21
C CYS A 72 1.47 1.21 3.40
N SER A 73 0.22 1.13 3.84
CA SER A 73 -0.14 0.33 5.01
C SER A 73 -0.13 -1.18 4.74
N LEU A 74 -0.23 -1.57 3.48
CA LEU A 74 -0.30 -2.98 3.06
C LEU A 74 0.60 -3.19 1.85
N GLU A 75 1.14 -4.39 1.70
CA GLU A 75 1.98 -4.77 0.57
C GLU A 75 1.28 -4.50 -0.78
N PRO A 76 1.94 -3.81 -1.73
CA PRO A 76 1.37 -3.58 -3.06
C PRO A 76 1.08 -4.89 -3.79
N CYS A 77 -0.03 -4.92 -4.52
CA CYS A 77 -0.41 -6.12 -5.27
C CYS A 77 0.53 -6.40 -6.44
N ALA A 78 0.67 -7.69 -6.79
CA ALA A 78 1.53 -8.13 -7.88
C ALA A 78 0.78 -8.94 -8.94
N HIS A 79 -0.53 -9.13 -8.78
CA HIS A 79 -1.34 -9.91 -9.73
C HIS A 79 -2.23 -8.99 -10.55
N TYR A 80 -2.53 -9.41 -11.78
CA TYR A 80 -3.49 -8.72 -12.62
C TYR A 80 -4.91 -9.07 -12.17
N GLY A 81 -5.71 -8.05 -11.91
CA GLY A 81 -7.14 -8.17 -11.69
C GLY A 81 -7.84 -7.36 -12.77
N LYS A 82 -8.75 -6.47 -12.37
CA LYS A 82 -9.40 -5.54 -13.31
C LYS A 82 -8.44 -4.48 -13.84
N THR A 83 -7.35 -4.23 -13.09
CA THR A 83 -6.32 -3.25 -13.43
C THR A 83 -4.94 -3.90 -13.29
N PRO A 84 -3.90 -3.31 -13.90
CA PRO A 84 -2.53 -3.77 -13.68
C PRO A 84 -2.13 -3.69 -12.21
N PRO A 85 -1.19 -4.54 -11.75
CA PRO A 85 -0.78 -4.53 -10.34
C PRO A 85 -0.08 -3.24 -9.93
N CYS A 86 -0.26 -2.85 -8.66
CA CYS A 86 0.36 -1.64 -8.12
C CYS A 86 1.89 -1.72 -8.11
N SER A 87 2.45 -2.92 -7.90
CA SER A 87 3.90 -3.11 -7.96
C SER A 87 4.48 -2.74 -9.33
N LEU A 88 3.76 -3.05 -10.40
CA LEU A 88 4.17 -2.68 -11.75
C LEU A 88 4.15 -1.17 -11.94
N LEU A 89 3.10 -0.49 -11.47
CA LEU A 89 3.01 0.97 -11.54
C LEU A 89 4.17 1.64 -10.80
N ILE A 90 4.50 1.14 -9.62
CA ILE A 90 5.61 1.67 -8.82
C ILE A 90 6.93 1.59 -9.61
N THR A 91 7.20 0.45 -10.22
CA THR A 91 8.43 0.27 -11.01
C THR A 91 8.43 1.11 -12.28
N ASP A 92 7.29 1.22 -12.97
CA ASP A 92 7.15 2.03 -14.18
C ASP A 92 7.39 3.52 -13.90
N ARG A 93 6.98 3.99 -12.73
CA ARG A 93 7.18 5.39 -12.33
C ARG A 93 8.55 5.62 -11.69
N ARG A 94 9.39 4.56 -11.59
CA ARG A 94 10.76 4.62 -11.08
C ARG A 94 10.87 5.10 -9.64
N ILE A 95 9.87 4.81 -8.81
CA ILE A 95 9.94 5.12 -7.39
C ILE A 95 11.02 4.22 -6.76
N PRO A 96 12.08 4.79 -6.16
CA PRO A 96 13.24 4.00 -5.75
C PRO A 96 13.08 3.27 -4.42
N LYS A 97 12.08 3.65 -3.60
CA LYS A 97 11.96 3.13 -2.24
C LYS A 97 10.49 3.01 -1.84
N VAL A 98 10.16 1.89 -1.21
CA VAL A 98 8.81 1.61 -0.69
C VAL A 98 8.92 1.16 0.75
N VAL A 99 8.09 1.73 1.64
CA VAL A 99 8.01 1.36 3.06
C VAL A 99 6.60 0.84 3.32
N ILE A 100 6.50 -0.38 3.84
CA ILE A 100 5.26 -1.16 3.94
C ILE A 100 4.91 -1.41 5.39
N GLY A 101 3.63 -1.25 5.75
CA GLY A 101 3.14 -1.53 7.10
C GLY A 101 3.13 -3.02 7.42
N CYS A 102 2.52 -3.83 6.56
CA CYS A 102 2.49 -5.28 6.74
C CYS A 102 2.30 -5.99 5.39
N SER A 103 2.65 -7.27 5.35
CA SER A 103 2.43 -8.11 4.17
C SER A 103 0.96 -8.46 4.02
N ASP A 104 0.52 -8.67 2.78
CA ASP A 104 -0.82 -9.14 2.48
C ASP A 104 -0.93 -10.64 2.80
N SER A 105 -2.03 -11.04 3.45
CA SER A 105 -2.26 -12.46 3.75
C SER A 105 -2.88 -13.23 2.58
N ASN A 106 -3.27 -12.53 1.50
CA ASN A 106 -3.79 -13.18 0.30
C ASN A 106 -2.68 -13.98 -0.37
N ALA A 107 -2.93 -15.27 -0.64
CA ALA A 107 -1.94 -16.17 -1.24
C ALA A 107 -1.43 -15.70 -2.60
N LEU A 108 -2.25 -14.92 -3.34
CA LEU A 108 -1.85 -14.35 -4.64
C LEU A 108 -0.90 -13.16 -4.51
N VAL A 109 -0.85 -12.53 -3.35
CA VAL A 109 -0.07 -11.30 -3.12
C VAL A 109 1.10 -11.53 -2.18
N ASN A 110 0.92 -12.35 -1.15
CA ASN A 110 1.87 -12.50 -0.04
C ASN A 110 3.33 -12.66 -0.51
N GLY A 111 4.13 -11.61 -0.35
CA GLY A 111 5.53 -11.58 -0.73
C GLY A 111 5.79 -11.33 -2.21
N LYS A 112 4.81 -11.48 -3.09
CA LYS A 112 5.01 -11.35 -4.54
C LYS A 112 5.20 -9.92 -4.97
N GLY A 113 4.49 -8.99 -4.35
CA GLY A 113 4.67 -7.56 -4.61
C GLY A 113 6.07 -7.11 -4.22
N VAL A 114 6.52 -7.51 -3.05
CA VAL A 114 7.87 -7.21 -2.55
C VAL A 114 8.94 -7.81 -3.47
N GLU A 115 8.75 -9.07 -3.87
CA GLU A 115 9.68 -9.77 -4.77
C GLU A 115 9.81 -9.03 -6.11
N HIS A 116 8.68 -8.63 -6.69
CA HIS A 116 8.67 -7.87 -7.93
C HIS A 116 9.41 -6.54 -7.79
N LEU A 117 9.15 -5.80 -6.73
CA LEU A 117 9.79 -4.51 -6.47
C LEU A 117 11.31 -4.67 -6.31
N LYS A 118 11.76 -5.64 -5.51
CA LYS A 118 13.18 -5.89 -5.31
C LYS A 118 13.88 -6.32 -6.59
N SER A 119 13.23 -7.12 -7.42
CA SER A 119 13.81 -7.59 -8.69
C SER A 119 14.03 -6.45 -9.67
N HIS A 120 13.33 -5.32 -9.49
CA HIS A 120 13.46 -4.13 -10.32
C HIS A 120 14.27 -3.01 -9.64
N GLY A 121 15.03 -3.35 -8.60
CA GLY A 121 15.94 -2.41 -7.95
C GLY A 121 15.30 -1.47 -6.94
N VAL A 122 14.04 -1.72 -6.54
CA VAL A 122 13.36 -0.90 -5.54
C VAL A 122 13.78 -1.37 -4.15
N GLU A 123 14.18 -0.43 -3.29
CA GLU A 123 14.47 -0.72 -1.88
C GLU A 123 13.14 -0.87 -1.15
N VAL A 124 12.96 -2.00 -0.44
CA VAL A 124 11.73 -2.28 0.30
C VAL A 124 12.04 -2.42 1.78
N LEU A 125 11.34 -1.63 2.60
CA LEU A 125 11.45 -1.67 4.06
C LEU A 125 10.06 -1.97 4.64
N PHE A 126 10.05 -2.54 5.84
CA PHE A 126 8.82 -2.86 6.57
C PHE A 126 8.78 -2.10 7.90
N ALA A 127 7.55 -1.89 8.41
CA ALA A 127 7.37 -1.36 9.76
C ALA A 127 8.05 -2.29 10.78
N GLU A 128 8.57 -1.70 11.85
CA GLU A 128 9.17 -2.49 12.94
C GLU A 128 8.11 -3.37 13.62
N ASP A 129 6.89 -2.85 13.77
CA ASP A 129 5.76 -3.57 14.34
C ASP A 129 4.60 -3.59 13.35
N PRO A 130 4.28 -4.75 12.74
CA PRO A 130 3.18 -4.84 11.79
C PRO A 130 1.79 -4.92 12.44
N ALA A 131 1.71 -5.08 13.76
CA ALA A 131 0.43 -5.33 14.44
C ALA A 131 -0.65 -4.28 14.17
N PRO A 132 -0.39 -2.95 14.24
CA PRO A 132 -1.42 -1.96 13.97
C PRO A 132 -1.99 -2.06 12.56
N PHE A 133 -1.15 -2.42 11.58
CA PHE A 133 -1.55 -2.55 10.18
C PHE A 133 -2.39 -3.80 9.96
N ARG A 134 -2.06 -4.89 10.63
CA ARG A 134 -2.87 -6.10 10.60
C ARG A 134 -4.21 -5.90 11.30
N GLN A 135 -4.24 -5.17 12.41
CA GLN A 135 -5.49 -4.87 13.14
C GLN A 135 -6.47 -4.05 12.29
N LEU A 136 -5.96 -3.13 11.49
CA LEU A 136 -6.79 -2.32 10.58
C LEU A 136 -7.64 -3.21 9.68
N ASN A 137 -7.09 -4.33 9.22
CA ASN A 137 -7.73 -5.24 8.28
C ASN A 137 -8.02 -6.61 8.90
N GLN A 138 -8.35 -6.64 10.19
CA GLN A 138 -8.54 -7.88 10.93
C GLN A 138 -9.57 -8.82 10.29
N VAL A 139 -10.71 -8.28 9.85
CA VAL A 139 -11.74 -9.10 9.18
C VAL A 139 -11.21 -9.68 7.88
N PHE A 140 -10.53 -8.85 7.07
CA PHE A 140 -9.95 -9.30 5.81
C PHE A 140 -8.93 -10.42 6.02
N PHE A 141 -8.00 -10.25 6.95
CA PHE A 141 -6.98 -11.26 7.22
C PHE A 141 -7.58 -12.54 7.81
N CYS A 142 -8.57 -12.41 8.69
CA CYS A 142 -9.25 -13.57 9.26
C CYS A 142 -9.89 -14.42 8.16
N ASN A 143 -10.62 -13.78 7.24
CA ASN A 143 -11.27 -14.50 6.14
C ASN A 143 -10.26 -15.17 5.20
N LYS A 144 -9.13 -14.53 4.93
CA LYS A 144 -8.11 -15.07 4.02
C LYS A 144 -7.25 -16.15 4.66
N GLU A 145 -6.86 -15.95 5.93
CA GLU A 145 -5.96 -16.88 6.64
C GLU A 145 -6.69 -18.12 7.12
N HIS A 146 -7.94 -17.98 7.56
CA HIS A 146 -8.72 -19.07 8.15
C HIS A 146 -9.83 -19.58 7.24
N LYS A 147 -10.08 -18.91 6.11
CA LYS A 147 -11.13 -19.26 5.15
C LYS A 147 -12.51 -19.34 5.79
N ARG A 148 -12.79 -18.43 6.73
CA ARG A 148 -14.06 -18.36 7.45
C ARG A 148 -14.40 -16.91 7.77
N PRO A 149 -15.70 -16.59 7.95
CA PRO A 149 -16.11 -15.24 8.34
C PRO A 149 -15.57 -14.88 9.72
N PHE A 150 -15.32 -13.60 9.92
CA PHE A 150 -14.99 -13.05 11.23
C PHE A 150 -16.29 -12.98 12.06
N VAL A 151 -16.26 -13.48 13.27
CA VAL A 151 -17.42 -13.52 14.16
C VAL A 151 -17.21 -12.61 15.35
#